data_82edc076ceff4d20d899df283f36383b
#
_entry.id   82edc076ceff4d20d899df283f36383b
#
_cell.length_a   1.000
_cell.length_b   1.000
_cell.length_c   1.000
_cell.angle_alpha   90.00
_cell.angle_beta   90.00
_cell.angle_gamma   90.00
#
_symmetry.space_group_name_H-M   'P 1'
#
loop_
_entity.id
_entity.type
_entity.pdbx_description
1 polymer ?
#
loop_
_entity_poly.entity_id
_entity_poly.type
_entity_poly.pdbx_seq_one_letter_code
_entity_poly.pdbx_strand_id
1 'polypeptide(L)'
;MPLTTYTAGEVLTAASLNANFSFAAASGLTLISTTTIGTTVSSVTVSNAFSATYDTYKITISGGAASTSSALRLTLGATTAGYAYQLNGGAYSNTPATVGASAQASWAFTGSGNTTSLSFNVNLLNPFLTEQTFMQGANIGATEAYAVEGFLNDTTSYTAFTITPSTGTITGGTIRVYGYANS
;
A
#
# COMPACT_ATOMS: atom_id res chain seq x y z
N MET A 1 -21.58 0.47 15.19
CA MET A 1 -22.47 0.10 16.34
C MET A 1 -21.57 -0.42 17.44
N PRO A 2 -21.73 -0.05 18.73
CA PRO A 2 -20.94 -0.65 19.79
C PRO A 2 -21.30 -2.12 19.98
N LEU A 3 -20.36 -2.92 20.52
CA LEU A 3 -20.60 -4.30 20.90
C LEU A 3 -21.72 -4.36 21.95
N THR A 4 -22.67 -5.28 21.74
CA THR A 4 -23.69 -5.57 22.74
C THR A 4 -23.07 -6.41 23.88
N THR A 5 -23.10 -5.88 25.11
CA THR A 5 -22.71 -6.63 26.30
C THR A 5 -23.92 -7.35 26.90
N TYR A 6 -23.71 -8.57 27.35
CA TYR A 6 -24.77 -9.41 27.94
C TYR A 6 -24.54 -9.55 29.43
N THR A 7 -25.63 -9.55 30.17
CA THR A 7 -25.61 -9.82 31.63
C THR A 7 -26.01 -11.25 31.93
N ALA A 8 -25.63 -11.76 33.11
CA ALA A 8 -25.98 -13.12 33.53
C ALA A 8 -27.52 -13.34 33.55
N GLY A 9 -28.00 -14.35 32.81
CA GLY A 9 -29.43 -14.67 32.67
C GLY A 9 -30.12 -14.04 31.48
N GLU A 10 -29.43 -13.19 30.69
CA GLU A 10 -29.98 -12.63 29.46
C GLU A 10 -29.99 -13.66 28.32
N VAL A 11 -31.01 -13.65 27.48
CA VAL A 11 -31.11 -14.57 26.35
C VAL A 11 -30.28 -14.03 25.19
N LEU A 12 -29.27 -14.77 24.79
CA LEU A 12 -28.45 -14.50 23.63
C LEU A 12 -29.25 -14.82 22.36
N THR A 13 -29.63 -13.81 21.59
CA THR A 13 -30.29 -14.03 20.29
C THR A 13 -29.28 -14.22 19.19
N ALA A 14 -29.60 -15.02 18.15
CA ALA A 14 -28.74 -15.19 16.99
C ALA A 14 -28.49 -13.84 16.27
N ALA A 15 -29.45 -12.93 16.26
CA ALA A 15 -29.31 -11.62 15.65
C ALA A 15 -28.27 -10.75 16.38
N SER A 16 -28.32 -10.69 17.71
CA SER A 16 -27.37 -9.90 18.49
C SER A 16 -25.96 -10.50 18.48
N LEU A 17 -25.85 -11.85 18.48
CA LEU A 17 -24.57 -12.53 18.35
C LEU A 17 -23.95 -12.27 16.95
N ASN A 18 -24.75 -12.40 15.89
CA ASN A 18 -24.28 -12.11 14.53
C ASN A 18 -23.86 -10.64 14.36
N ALA A 19 -24.57 -9.69 14.98
CA ALA A 19 -24.21 -8.29 14.97
C ALA A 19 -22.85 -8.04 15.65
N ASN A 20 -22.57 -8.70 16.78
CA ASN A 20 -21.27 -8.62 17.45
C ASN A 20 -20.15 -9.23 16.60
N PHE A 21 -20.39 -10.38 15.97
CA PHE A 21 -19.39 -10.96 15.06
C PHE A 21 -19.14 -10.10 13.83
N SER A 22 -20.19 -9.50 13.24
CA SER A 22 -20.05 -8.58 12.11
C SER A 22 -19.27 -7.33 12.50
N PHE A 23 -19.50 -6.77 13.68
CA PHE A 23 -18.72 -5.64 14.20
C PHE A 23 -17.25 -6.03 14.43
N ALA A 24 -16.98 -7.17 15.05
CA ALA A 24 -15.62 -7.65 15.28
C ALA A 24 -14.87 -7.94 13.96
N ALA A 25 -15.56 -8.47 12.95
CA ALA A 25 -14.99 -8.70 11.63
C ALA A 25 -14.74 -7.40 10.84
N ALA A 26 -15.53 -6.35 11.10
CA ALA A 26 -15.40 -5.06 10.43
C ALA A 26 -14.36 -4.14 11.08
N SER A 27 -13.77 -4.53 12.22
CA SER A 27 -12.78 -3.73 12.93
C SER A 27 -11.35 -4.06 12.47
N GLY A 28 -10.51 -3.02 12.27
CA GLY A 28 -9.10 -3.17 11.95
C GLY A 28 -8.79 -3.22 10.45
N LEU A 29 -7.84 -4.07 10.06
CA LEU A 29 -7.40 -4.27 8.68
C LEU A 29 -8.16 -5.42 8.02
N THR A 30 -8.87 -5.13 6.94
CA THR A 30 -9.58 -6.12 6.13
C THR A 30 -8.80 -6.41 4.85
N LEU A 31 -8.49 -7.67 4.57
CA LEU A 31 -7.88 -8.08 3.30
C LEU A 31 -8.89 -7.89 2.16
N ILE A 32 -8.55 -7.04 1.19
CA ILE A 32 -9.38 -6.73 0.02
C ILE A 32 -9.00 -7.60 -1.18
N SER A 33 -7.71 -7.66 -1.48
CA SER A 33 -7.23 -8.43 -2.63
C SER A 33 -5.85 -9.03 -2.41
N THR A 34 -5.59 -10.10 -3.15
CA THR A 34 -4.31 -10.79 -3.23
C THR A 34 -3.96 -10.99 -4.71
N THR A 35 -2.78 -10.51 -5.12
CA THR A 35 -2.28 -10.63 -6.50
C THR A 35 -0.90 -11.28 -6.50
N THR A 36 -0.75 -12.38 -7.22
CA THR A 36 0.55 -13.02 -7.41
C THR A 36 1.35 -12.27 -8.47
N ILE A 37 2.59 -11.94 -8.17
CA ILE A 37 3.55 -11.38 -9.13
C ILE A 37 3.99 -12.51 -10.05
N GLY A 38 3.91 -12.29 -11.36
CA GLY A 38 4.34 -13.27 -12.36
C GLY A 38 5.85 -13.47 -12.39
N THR A 39 6.33 -14.12 -13.46
CA THR A 39 7.76 -14.35 -13.68
C THR A 39 8.30 -13.32 -14.68
N THR A 40 9.37 -12.63 -14.32
CA THR A 40 10.10 -11.68 -15.18
C THR A 40 9.18 -10.58 -15.75
N VAL A 41 8.32 -10.00 -14.89
CA VAL A 41 7.39 -8.96 -15.30
C VAL A 41 8.00 -7.58 -15.11
N SER A 42 7.76 -6.67 -16.05
CA SER A 42 8.21 -5.27 -16.00
C SER A 42 7.32 -4.41 -15.11
N SER A 43 6.10 -4.84 -14.83
CA SER A 43 5.16 -4.16 -13.91
C SER A 43 4.04 -5.10 -13.50
N VAL A 44 3.35 -4.76 -12.40
CA VAL A 44 2.13 -5.46 -11.95
C VAL A 44 1.06 -4.43 -11.64
N THR A 45 -0.09 -4.58 -12.31
CA THR A 45 -1.28 -3.76 -12.03
C THR A 45 -2.25 -4.55 -11.16
N VAL A 46 -2.72 -3.92 -10.10
CA VAL A 46 -3.79 -4.44 -9.24
C VAL A 46 -5.05 -3.62 -9.49
N SER A 47 -6.04 -4.25 -10.13
CA SER A 47 -7.33 -3.66 -10.43
C SER A 47 -8.31 -3.85 -9.27
N ASN A 48 -9.32 -2.98 -9.16
CA ASN A 48 -10.35 -3.02 -8.10
C ASN A 48 -9.75 -3.04 -6.68
N ALA A 49 -8.62 -2.33 -6.52
CA ALA A 49 -7.90 -2.23 -5.25
C ALA A 49 -8.57 -1.24 -4.28
N PHE A 50 -9.26 -0.23 -4.81
CA PHE A 50 -9.85 0.86 -4.03
C PHE A 50 -11.35 1.00 -4.35
N SER A 51 -12.13 1.36 -3.35
CA SER A 51 -13.58 1.53 -3.43
C SER A 51 -14.07 2.52 -2.37
N ALA A 52 -15.33 2.90 -2.41
CA ALA A 52 -15.95 3.79 -1.40
C ALA A 52 -16.07 3.18 0.01
N THR A 53 -15.64 1.92 0.20
CA THR A 53 -15.76 1.23 1.49
C THR A 53 -14.71 1.70 2.50
N TYR A 54 -13.54 2.12 2.02
CA TYR A 54 -12.40 2.50 2.85
C TYR A 54 -11.78 3.80 2.35
N ASP A 55 -11.32 4.64 3.26
CA ASP A 55 -10.59 5.87 2.93
C ASP A 55 -9.09 5.64 2.95
N THR A 56 -8.62 4.66 3.74
CA THR A 56 -7.21 4.35 3.92
C THR A 56 -6.92 2.90 3.57
N TYR A 57 -5.84 2.69 2.83
CA TYR A 57 -5.41 1.38 2.36
C TYR A 57 -3.96 1.11 2.72
N LYS A 58 -3.66 -0.15 3.04
CA LYS A 58 -2.30 -0.66 3.20
C LYS A 58 -1.98 -1.62 2.07
N ILE A 59 -0.83 -1.42 1.41
CA ILE A 59 -0.33 -2.29 0.35
C ILE A 59 1.00 -2.89 0.79
N THR A 60 1.11 -4.20 0.72
CA THR A 60 2.35 -4.92 1.06
C THR A 60 2.74 -5.90 -0.03
N ILE A 61 4.05 -6.15 -0.18
CA ILE A 61 4.56 -7.30 -0.93
C ILE A 61 5.27 -8.24 0.04
N SER A 62 5.06 -9.52 -0.11
CA SER A 62 5.77 -10.59 0.59
C SER A 62 6.35 -11.59 -0.39
N GLY A 63 7.61 -11.97 -0.20
CA GLY A 63 8.36 -12.83 -1.11
C GLY A 63 8.72 -12.14 -2.43
N GLY A 64 9.25 -12.92 -3.38
CA GLY A 64 9.69 -12.44 -4.68
C GLY A 64 11.08 -11.82 -4.68
N ALA A 65 11.57 -11.50 -5.87
CA ALA A 65 12.87 -10.90 -6.10
C ALA A 65 12.84 -9.99 -7.35
N ALA A 66 13.80 -9.07 -7.46
CA ALA A 66 14.06 -8.32 -8.68
C ALA A 66 15.26 -8.91 -9.43
N SER A 67 15.32 -8.70 -10.73
CA SER A 67 16.45 -9.14 -11.57
C SER A 67 17.75 -8.39 -11.27
N THR A 68 17.64 -7.22 -10.64
CA THR A 68 18.77 -6.37 -10.22
C THR A 68 18.31 -5.47 -9.08
N SER A 69 19.24 -4.77 -8.40
CA SER A 69 18.89 -3.75 -7.41
C SER A 69 18.05 -2.65 -8.07
N SER A 70 16.89 -2.39 -7.53
CA SER A 70 15.88 -1.51 -8.13
C SER A 70 14.98 -0.89 -7.07
N ALA A 71 14.73 0.40 -7.16
CA ALA A 71 13.61 1.00 -6.43
C ALA A 71 12.28 0.57 -7.04
N LEU A 72 11.28 0.32 -6.22
CA LEU A 72 9.91 0.10 -6.68
C LEU A 72 9.16 1.42 -6.72
N ARG A 73 8.42 1.63 -7.80
CA ARG A 73 7.62 2.82 -8.07
C ARG A 73 6.15 2.47 -8.00
N LEU A 74 5.34 3.44 -7.59
CA LEU A 74 3.88 3.32 -7.52
C LEU A 74 3.22 4.39 -8.35
N THR A 75 2.24 4.00 -9.17
CA THR A 75 1.32 4.90 -9.89
C THR A 75 -0.12 4.52 -9.62
N LEU A 76 -1.02 5.49 -9.66
CA LEU A 76 -2.47 5.29 -9.54
C LEU A 76 -3.13 5.37 -10.91
N GLY A 77 -3.94 4.36 -11.24
CA GLY A 77 -4.61 4.28 -12.55
C GLY A 77 -3.64 4.48 -13.72
N ALA A 78 -4.00 5.37 -14.63
CA ALA A 78 -3.18 5.75 -15.80
C ALA A 78 -2.43 7.08 -15.59
N THR A 79 -2.42 7.65 -14.38
CA THR A 79 -1.80 8.95 -14.11
C THR A 79 -0.28 8.85 -14.12
N THR A 80 0.36 9.69 -14.92
CA THR A 80 1.82 9.75 -15.11
C THR A 80 2.40 11.15 -14.85
N ALA A 81 1.73 11.95 -14.02
CA ALA A 81 2.18 13.29 -13.64
C ALA A 81 1.62 13.68 -12.26
N GLY A 82 2.18 14.71 -11.65
CA GLY A 82 1.65 15.31 -10.43
C GLY A 82 2.09 14.65 -9.13
N TYR A 83 2.91 13.61 -9.17
CA TYR A 83 3.44 12.97 -7.97
C TYR A 83 4.52 13.82 -7.32
N ALA A 84 4.41 14.02 -6.01
CA ALA A 84 5.43 14.64 -5.19
C ALA A 84 5.78 13.69 -4.03
N TYR A 85 7.05 13.64 -3.66
CA TYR A 85 7.52 12.81 -2.56
C TYR A 85 8.77 13.37 -1.90
N GLN A 86 8.98 12.96 -0.66
CA GLN A 86 10.16 13.22 0.15
C GLN A 86 10.65 11.92 0.76
N LEU A 87 11.97 11.69 0.72
CA LEU A 87 12.65 10.60 1.42
C LEU A 87 13.52 11.17 2.54
N ASN A 88 13.45 10.55 3.70
CA ASN A 88 14.32 10.83 4.84
C ASN A 88 14.90 9.54 5.38
N GLY A 89 16.22 9.43 5.45
CA GLY A 89 16.90 8.23 5.92
C GLY A 89 18.35 8.22 5.54
N GLY A 90 18.87 7.09 5.12
CA GLY A 90 20.26 6.97 4.68
C GLY A 90 20.72 5.54 4.52
N ALA A 91 22.00 5.42 4.19
CA ALA A 91 22.67 4.14 4.14
C ALA A 91 22.96 3.61 5.55
N TYR A 92 22.96 2.30 5.72
CA TYR A 92 23.36 1.67 7.00
C TYR A 92 24.82 1.94 7.40
N SER A 93 25.62 2.50 6.49
CA SER A 93 26.97 3.03 6.76
C SER A 93 27.01 4.41 7.44
N ASN A 94 25.87 4.88 7.99
CA ASN A 94 25.71 6.20 8.62
C ASN A 94 25.85 7.40 7.65
N THR A 95 25.56 7.23 6.37
CA THR A 95 25.50 8.33 5.42
C THR A 95 24.04 8.80 5.31
N PRO A 96 23.64 9.94 5.92
CA PRO A 96 22.30 10.46 5.79
C PRO A 96 22.01 10.86 4.34
N ALA A 97 20.77 10.66 3.91
CA ALA A 97 20.31 11.14 2.62
C ALA A 97 18.86 11.63 2.72
N THR A 98 18.61 12.76 2.07
CA THR A 98 17.29 13.37 1.91
C THR A 98 17.10 13.68 0.45
N VAL A 99 16.02 13.18 -0.14
CA VAL A 99 15.68 13.41 -1.55
C VAL A 99 14.23 13.83 -1.63
N GLY A 100 13.95 14.93 -2.31
CA GLY A 100 12.60 15.38 -2.60
C GLY A 100 12.43 15.63 -4.09
N ALA A 101 11.22 15.37 -4.60
CA ALA A 101 10.85 15.66 -5.98
C ALA A 101 9.37 16.00 -6.08
N SER A 102 9.02 16.84 -7.06
CA SER A 102 7.65 17.22 -7.38
C SER A 102 7.38 17.08 -8.86
N ALA A 103 6.11 17.07 -9.25
CA ALA A 103 5.66 16.93 -10.64
C ALA A 103 6.23 15.69 -11.35
N GLN A 104 6.42 14.61 -10.61
CA GLN A 104 6.96 13.35 -11.11
C GLN A 104 5.90 12.49 -11.78
N ALA A 105 6.35 11.50 -12.56
CA ALA A 105 5.49 10.51 -13.22
C ALA A 105 5.01 9.40 -12.29
N SER A 106 5.58 9.25 -11.11
CA SER A 106 5.25 8.24 -10.11
C SER A 106 5.80 8.64 -8.74
N TRP A 107 5.29 8.04 -7.67
CA TRP A 107 6.06 7.97 -6.43
C TRP A 107 7.21 7.00 -6.64
N ALA A 108 8.42 7.52 -6.66
CA ALA A 108 9.62 6.70 -6.66
C ALA A 108 9.96 6.25 -5.24
N PHE A 109 10.74 5.19 -5.12
CA PHE A 109 11.23 4.68 -3.82
C PHE A 109 10.14 4.24 -2.83
N THR A 110 8.97 3.84 -3.31
CA THR A 110 7.90 3.28 -2.46
C THR A 110 8.24 1.89 -1.91
N GLY A 111 9.29 1.28 -2.42
CA GLY A 111 9.85 0.02 -1.99
C GLY A 111 11.18 -0.25 -2.68
N SER A 112 11.82 -1.35 -2.33
CA SER A 112 13.10 -1.79 -2.87
C SER A 112 13.02 -3.25 -3.33
N GLY A 113 13.79 -3.57 -4.35
CA GLY A 113 13.99 -4.94 -4.82
C GLY A 113 15.46 -5.22 -5.10
N ASN A 114 15.85 -6.46 -4.87
CA ASN A 114 17.15 -7.00 -5.26
C ASN A 114 17.00 -8.46 -5.69
N THR A 115 18.10 -9.12 -6.03
CA THR A 115 18.08 -10.51 -6.55
C THR A 115 17.61 -11.56 -5.53
N THR A 116 17.37 -11.19 -4.29
CA THR A 116 16.97 -12.11 -3.23
C THR A 116 15.63 -11.74 -2.59
N SER A 117 15.16 -10.49 -2.73
CA SER A 117 13.96 -10.03 -2.03
C SER A 117 13.29 -8.83 -2.69
N LEU A 118 11.99 -8.67 -2.40
CA LEU A 118 11.23 -7.44 -2.58
C LEU A 118 10.80 -6.93 -1.20
N SER A 119 10.90 -5.63 -0.99
CA SER A 119 10.40 -4.92 0.18
C SER A 119 9.43 -3.82 -0.27
N PHE A 120 8.17 -3.92 0.17
CA PHE A 120 7.15 -2.93 -0.16
C PHE A 120 6.11 -2.86 0.96
N ASN A 121 5.93 -1.67 1.53
CA ASN A 121 4.97 -1.42 2.60
C ASN A 121 4.53 0.04 2.57
N VAL A 122 3.35 0.30 2.02
CA VAL A 122 2.81 1.64 1.76
C VAL A 122 1.40 1.76 2.30
N ASN A 123 1.10 2.88 2.93
CA ASN A 123 -0.26 3.32 3.20
C ASN A 123 -0.65 4.41 2.18
N LEU A 124 -1.87 4.32 1.67
CA LEU A 124 -2.51 5.33 0.83
C LEU A 124 -3.75 5.85 1.53
N LEU A 125 -3.89 7.16 1.58
CA LEU A 125 -5.05 7.87 2.12
C LEU A 125 -5.80 8.49 0.94
N ASN A 126 -7.12 8.33 0.92
CA ASN A 126 -8.06 8.92 -0.05
C ASN A 126 -7.87 8.49 -1.53
N PRO A 127 -7.36 7.29 -1.89
CA PRO A 127 -7.12 6.98 -3.31
C PRO A 127 -8.41 6.88 -4.13
N PHE A 128 -9.56 6.60 -3.50
CA PHE A 128 -10.86 6.51 -4.17
C PHE A 128 -11.68 7.80 -4.07
N LEU A 129 -11.32 8.72 -3.20
CA LEU A 129 -12.05 9.99 -3.05
C LEU A 129 -11.65 10.97 -4.17
N THR A 130 -12.55 11.91 -4.48
CA THR A 130 -12.27 13.02 -5.42
C THR A 130 -11.46 14.13 -4.74
N GLU A 131 -10.37 13.72 -4.10
CA GLU A 131 -9.45 14.55 -3.32
C GLU A 131 -8.01 14.15 -3.63
N GLN A 132 -7.04 14.89 -3.09
CA GLN A 132 -5.63 14.50 -3.22
C GLN A 132 -5.38 13.18 -2.49
N THR A 133 -4.65 12.28 -3.14
CA THR A 133 -4.17 11.05 -2.49
C THR A 133 -2.85 11.33 -1.79
N PHE A 134 -2.73 10.90 -0.53
CA PHE A 134 -1.49 10.94 0.23
C PHE A 134 -0.88 9.55 0.36
N MET A 135 0.44 9.50 0.36
CA MET A 135 1.22 8.26 0.46
C MET A 135 2.22 8.36 1.60
N GLN A 136 2.29 7.29 2.39
CA GLN A 136 3.31 7.11 3.42
C GLN A 136 3.82 5.67 3.39
N GLY A 137 5.13 5.50 3.45
CA GLY A 137 5.74 4.18 3.39
C GLY A 137 7.18 4.13 3.84
N ALA A 138 7.81 2.99 3.58
CA ALA A 138 9.23 2.79 3.82
C ALA A 138 9.87 2.11 2.61
N ASN A 139 10.99 2.66 2.19
CA ASN A 139 11.92 2.00 1.29
C ASN A 139 13.00 1.33 2.15
N ILE A 140 13.05 0.03 2.17
CA ILE A 140 14.03 -0.75 2.93
C ILE A 140 14.76 -1.63 1.93
N GLY A 141 16.01 -1.26 1.66
CA GLY A 141 16.93 -1.99 0.76
C GLY A 141 17.97 -2.79 1.53
N ALA A 142 18.88 -3.41 0.79
CA ALA A 142 20.00 -4.17 1.38
C ALA A 142 21.05 -3.28 2.05
N THR A 143 21.16 -2.02 1.62
CA THR A 143 22.23 -1.10 2.06
C THR A 143 21.67 0.19 2.68
N GLU A 144 20.37 0.41 2.64
CA GLU A 144 19.75 1.69 2.98
C GLU A 144 18.32 1.52 3.48
N ALA A 145 17.84 2.49 4.25
CA ALA A 145 16.44 2.61 4.65
C ALA A 145 15.98 4.08 4.65
N TYR A 146 14.79 4.32 4.12
CA TYR A 146 14.16 5.63 4.08
C TYR A 146 12.70 5.55 4.52
N ALA A 147 12.24 6.52 5.30
CA ALA A 147 10.85 6.88 5.34
C ALA A 147 10.50 7.65 4.06
N VAL A 148 9.37 7.33 3.46
CA VAL A 148 8.91 7.93 2.19
C VAL A 148 7.51 8.47 2.39
N GLU A 149 7.32 9.74 2.09
CA GLU A 149 6.04 10.42 2.21
C GLU A 149 5.79 11.21 0.93
N GLY A 150 4.53 11.37 0.54
CA GLY A 150 4.20 12.10 -0.66
C GLY A 150 2.72 12.31 -0.87
N PHE A 151 2.40 13.04 -1.93
CA PHE A 151 1.02 13.23 -2.38
C PHE A 151 0.96 13.22 -3.90
N LEU A 152 -0.23 12.96 -4.41
CA LEU A 152 -0.56 13.15 -5.82
C LEU A 152 -1.40 14.44 -5.94
N ASN A 153 -0.92 15.38 -6.73
CA ASN A 153 -1.61 16.64 -7.01
C ASN A 153 -2.69 16.45 -8.10
N ASP A 154 -3.68 15.63 -7.76
CA ASP A 154 -4.80 15.25 -8.60
C ASP A 154 -5.98 14.93 -7.67
N THR A 155 -7.20 15.16 -8.15
CA THR A 155 -8.45 14.85 -7.43
C THR A 155 -9.25 13.73 -8.09
N THR A 156 -8.59 12.95 -8.94
CA THR A 156 -9.21 11.79 -9.60
C THR A 156 -9.43 10.66 -8.60
N SER A 157 -10.62 10.06 -8.64
CA SER A 157 -10.92 8.83 -7.93
C SER A 157 -10.29 7.63 -8.65
N TYR A 158 -9.44 6.88 -7.95
CA TYR A 158 -8.73 5.73 -8.49
C TYR A 158 -9.29 4.41 -7.96
N THR A 159 -9.31 3.39 -8.81
CA THR A 159 -9.69 2.01 -8.44
C THR A 159 -8.53 1.03 -8.55
N ALA A 160 -7.40 1.46 -9.11
CA ALA A 160 -6.26 0.60 -9.42
C ALA A 160 -4.93 1.30 -9.18
N PHE A 161 -3.90 0.50 -8.99
CA PHE A 161 -2.51 0.98 -8.95
C PHE A 161 -1.59 0.03 -9.71
N THR A 162 -0.40 0.53 -10.07
CA THR A 162 0.65 -0.26 -10.73
C THR A 162 1.96 -0.11 -9.98
N ILE A 163 2.63 -1.24 -9.74
CA ILE A 163 4.00 -1.30 -9.20
C ILE A 163 4.96 -1.62 -10.35
N THR A 164 6.01 -0.81 -10.47
CA THR A 164 7.02 -0.92 -11.53
C THR A 164 8.41 -0.82 -10.92
N PRO A 165 9.33 -1.76 -11.18
CA PRO A 165 10.74 -1.59 -10.82
C PRO A 165 11.36 -0.43 -11.64
N SER A 166 12.25 0.34 -11.05
CA SER A 166 12.94 1.44 -11.75
C SER A 166 13.85 0.94 -12.86
N THR A 167 14.31 -0.30 -12.74
CA THR A 167 15.12 -1.00 -13.75
C THR A 167 14.91 -2.52 -13.60
N GLY A 168 15.10 -3.26 -14.69
CA GLY A 168 14.95 -4.71 -14.70
C GLY A 168 13.49 -5.18 -14.59
N THR A 169 13.30 -6.33 -13.99
CA THR A 169 12.02 -7.02 -13.83
C THR A 169 11.86 -7.56 -12.41
N ILE A 170 10.64 -7.93 -12.05
CA ILE A 170 10.33 -8.61 -10.78
C ILE A 170 9.75 -10.00 -11.05
N THR A 171 9.99 -10.92 -10.13
CA THR A 171 9.57 -12.31 -10.22
C THR A 171 9.07 -12.81 -8.87
N GLY A 172 7.90 -13.44 -8.88
CA GLY A 172 7.31 -14.07 -7.71
C GLY A 172 6.91 -13.09 -6.61
N GLY A 173 6.42 -13.62 -5.51
CA GLY A 173 5.88 -12.84 -4.41
C GLY A 173 4.38 -12.55 -4.57
N THR A 174 3.82 -11.95 -3.53
CA THR A 174 2.40 -11.70 -3.42
C THR A 174 2.15 -10.28 -2.94
N ILE A 175 1.38 -9.52 -3.71
CA ILE A 175 0.85 -8.21 -3.34
C ILE A 175 -0.45 -8.45 -2.56
N ARG A 176 -0.59 -7.80 -1.40
CA ARG A 176 -1.84 -7.78 -0.63
C ARG A 176 -2.28 -6.35 -0.40
N VAL A 177 -3.57 -6.13 -0.60
CA VAL A 177 -4.23 -4.85 -0.32
C VAL A 177 -5.18 -5.04 0.84
N TYR A 178 -5.06 -4.17 1.82
CA TYR A 178 -5.94 -4.12 2.99
C TYR A 178 -6.60 -2.75 3.08
N GLY A 179 -7.87 -2.71 3.49
CA GLY A 179 -8.56 -1.50 3.90
C GLY A 179 -8.55 -1.34 5.42
N TYR A 180 -8.35 -0.12 5.90
CA TYR A 180 -8.60 0.22 7.30
C TYR A 180 -10.10 0.44 7.49
N ALA A 181 -10.69 -0.20 8.49
CA ALA A 181 -12.11 0.01 8.78
C ALA A 181 -12.38 1.48 9.12
N ASN A 182 -13.35 2.07 8.44
CA ASN A 182 -13.89 3.37 8.79
C ASN A 182 -14.81 3.17 10.02
N SER A 183 -14.47 3.74 11.15
CA SER A 183 -15.20 3.62 12.41
C SER A 183 -16.43 4.54 12.45
#